data_912001c8f0dafed6ee3e538ff7237bcc
#
_entry.id   912001c8f0dafed6ee3e538ff7237bcc
#
_cell.length_a   1.000
_cell.length_b   1.000
_cell.length_c   1.000
_cell.angle_alpha   90.00
_cell.angle_beta   90.00
_cell.angle_gamma   90.00
#
_symmetry.space_group_name_H-M   'P 1'
#
loop_
_entity.id
_entity.type
_entity.pdbx_description
1 polymer ?
#
loop_
_entity_poly.entity_id
_entity_poly.type
_entity_poly.pdbx_seq_one_letter_code
_entity_poly.pdbx_strand_id
1 'polypeptide(L)'
;WIGPRAWLDNLDTLTIGNNVVISQGAMIIQGSHDYKKVDYPTYSKPVVLEDGSWVGAGAIVTLGVTLKSHSVLTVGSVATRDLEPYTIYQGNPAQPVRERVLVGTM
;
A
#
# COMPACT_ATOMS: atom_id res chain seq x y z
N TRP A 1 9.78 -7.51 -5.39
CA TRP A 1 9.02 -8.59 -6.02
C TRP A 1 7.54 -8.24 -6.12
N ILE A 2 6.98 -8.44 -7.29
CA ILE A 2 5.56 -8.22 -7.54
C ILE A 2 4.94 -9.56 -7.89
N GLY A 3 4.00 -10.00 -7.07
CA GLY A 3 3.36 -11.30 -7.22
C GLY A 3 2.30 -11.33 -8.34
N PRO A 4 1.85 -12.55 -8.70
CA PRO A 4 0.85 -12.71 -9.76
C PRO A 4 -0.47 -12.04 -9.38
N ARG A 5 -1.16 -11.51 -10.38
CA ARG A 5 -2.45 -10.84 -10.24
C ARG A 5 -2.43 -9.61 -9.33
N ALA A 6 -1.24 -9.07 -9.02
CA ALA A 6 -1.16 -7.75 -8.41
C ALA A 6 -1.70 -6.72 -9.40
N TRP A 7 -2.52 -5.80 -8.89
CA TRP A 7 -3.08 -4.72 -9.70
C TRP A 7 -2.42 -3.41 -9.33
N LEU A 8 -1.76 -2.78 -10.29
CA LEU A 8 -1.14 -1.48 -10.09
C LEU A 8 -1.85 -0.49 -11.00
N ASP A 9 -2.62 0.42 -10.40
CA ASP A 9 -3.17 1.52 -11.17
C ASP A 9 -2.03 2.33 -11.76
N ASN A 10 -2.14 2.74 -12.98
CA ASN A 10 -1.14 3.55 -13.64
C ASN A 10 -1.68 4.95 -13.90
N LEU A 11 -2.40 5.49 -12.93
CA LEU A 11 -3.07 6.78 -13.07
C LEU A 11 -2.26 7.93 -12.48
N ASP A 12 -1.27 7.63 -11.65
CA ASP A 12 -0.40 8.61 -11.03
C ASP A 12 0.96 7.96 -10.77
N THR A 13 1.91 8.74 -10.25
CA THR A 13 3.23 8.21 -9.94
C THR A 13 3.15 7.14 -8.85
N LEU A 14 3.69 5.98 -9.13
CA LEU A 14 3.90 4.92 -8.15
C LEU A 14 5.41 4.74 -7.97
N THR A 15 5.89 5.06 -6.78
CA THR A 15 7.30 4.91 -6.44
C THR A 15 7.47 3.64 -5.62
N ILE A 16 8.32 2.75 -6.09
CA ILE A 16 8.64 1.50 -5.41
C ILE A 16 10.13 1.49 -5.12
N GLY A 17 10.46 1.46 -3.84
CA GLY A 17 11.84 1.43 -3.37
C GLY A 17 12.50 0.06 -3.53
N ASN A 18 13.57 -0.14 -2.80
CA ASN A 18 14.34 -1.38 -2.83
C ASN A 18 13.75 -2.43 -1.87
N ASN A 19 13.82 -3.69 -2.27
CA ASN A 19 13.38 -4.81 -1.43
C ASN A 19 11.91 -4.71 -1.00
N VAL A 20 11.08 -4.13 -1.84
CA VAL A 20 9.63 -4.06 -1.64
C VAL A 20 8.99 -5.36 -2.11
N VAL A 21 8.03 -5.84 -1.35
CA VAL A 21 7.22 -7.01 -1.73
C VAL A 21 5.78 -6.56 -1.93
N ILE A 22 5.25 -6.80 -3.11
CA ILE A 22 3.82 -6.66 -3.40
C ILE A 22 3.32 -8.07 -3.66
N SER A 23 2.59 -8.62 -2.71
CA SER A 23 2.16 -10.02 -2.78
C SER A 23 1.03 -10.21 -3.79
N GLN A 24 0.75 -11.48 -4.09
CA GLN A 24 -0.25 -11.85 -5.07
C GLN A 24 -1.62 -11.23 -4.77
N GLY A 25 -2.28 -10.75 -5.80
CA GLY A 25 -3.62 -10.19 -5.70
C GLY A 25 -3.73 -8.87 -4.97
N ALA A 26 -2.63 -8.28 -4.53
CA ALA A 26 -2.66 -6.96 -3.91
C ALA A 26 -3.05 -5.89 -4.93
N MET A 27 -3.63 -4.80 -4.47
CA MET A 27 -4.06 -3.71 -5.34
C MET A 27 -3.51 -2.38 -4.86
N ILE A 28 -2.93 -1.63 -5.79
CA ILE A 28 -2.53 -0.24 -5.56
C ILE A 28 -3.52 0.62 -6.34
N ILE A 29 -4.38 1.34 -5.63
CA ILE A 29 -5.47 2.11 -6.22
C ILE A 29 -5.12 3.59 -6.14
N GLN A 30 -4.92 4.23 -7.29
CA GLN A 30 -4.47 5.62 -7.36
C GLN A 30 -5.54 6.59 -7.82
N GLY A 31 -6.65 6.08 -8.34
CA GLY A 31 -7.71 6.90 -8.89
C GLY A 31 -9.00 6.81 -8.08
N SER A 32 -9.77 7.86 -8.15
CA SER A 32 -11.10 7.92 -7.54
C SER A 32 -11.96 8.92 -8.32
N HIS A 33 -13.21 9.02 -7.91
CA HIS A 33 -14.16 9.98 -8.45
C HIS A 33 -14.66 10.88 -7.33
N ASP A 34 -14.83 12.16 -7.64
CA ASP A 34 -15.48 13.07 -6.70
C ASP A 34 -16.99 12.81 -6.75
N TYR A 35 -17.45 11.96 -5.87
CA TYR A 35 -18.86 11.56 -5.80
C TYR A 35 -19.79 12.67 -5.31
N LYS A 36 -19.25 13.79 -4.89
CA LYS A 36 -20.04 14.97 -4.50
C LYS A 36 -20.53 15.77 -5.70
N LYS A 37 -19.99 15.49 -6.88
CA LYS A 37 -20.34 16.16 -8.13
C LYS A 37 -21.10 15.22 -9.05
N VAL A 38 -22.07 15.76 -9.75
CA VAL A 38 -23.02 15.00 -10.58
C VAL A 38 -22.31 14.22 -11.69
N ASP A 39 -21.23 14.79 -12.24
CA ASP A 39 -20.50 14.20 -13.36
C ASP A 39 -19.32 13.31 -12.94
N TYR A 40 -19.16 13.07 -11.64
CA TYR A 40 -18.12 12.18 -11.09
C TYR A 40 -16.73 12.44 -11.68
N PRO A 41 -16.19 13.67 -11.60
CA PRO A 41 -14.87 13.91 -12.15
C PRO A 41 -13.82 13.02 -11.47
N THR A 42 -12.89 12.51 -12.27
CA THR A 42 -11.82 11.66 -11.77
C THR A 42 -10.68 12.49 -11.18
N TYR A 43 -10.02 11.93 -10.19
CA TYR A 43 -8.77 12.48 -9.66
C TYR A 43 -7.85 11.35 -9.25
N SER A 44 -6.58 11.64 -9.11
CA SER A 44 -5.59 10.65 -8.74
C SER A 44 -4.61 11.25 -7.72
N LYS A 45 -3.92 10.38 -6.99
CA LYS A 45 -2.84 10.76 -6.09
C LYS A 45 -1.72 9.72 -6.16
N PRO A 46 -0.47 10.14 -5.97
CA PRO A 46 0.66 9.21 -5.99
C PRO A 46 0.63 8.27 -4.78
N VAL A 47 1.29 7.12 -4.96
CA VAL A 47 1.53 6.16 -3.89
C VAL A 47 3.03 5.91 -3.82
N VAL A 48 3.56 5.84 -2.61
CA VAL A 48 4.97 5.58 -2.37
C VAL A 48 5.11 4.33 -1.49
N LEU A 49 5.89 3.38 -1.96
CA LEU A 49 6.25 2.20 -1.19
C LEU A 49 7.76 2.30 -0.92
N GLU A 50 8.11 2.69 0.30
CA GLU A 50 9.51 2.88 0.67
C GLU A 50 10.23 1.55 0.87
N ASP A 51 11.56 1.61 0.96
CA ASP A 51 12.40 0.42 1.04
C ASP A 51 11.93 -0.57 2.09
N GLY A 52 11.93 -1.85 1.71
CA GLY A 52 11.60 -2.93 2.61
C GLY A 52 10.12 -3.04 3.01
N SER A 53 9.25 -2.20 2.50
CA SER A 53 7.81 -2.28 2.79
C SER A 53 7.19 -3.52 2.13
N TRP A 54 6.13 -4.01 2.73
CA TRP A 54 5.44 -5.22 2.25
C TRP A 54 3.94 -5.00 2.20
N VAL A 55 3.38 -5.15 1.01
CA VAL A 55 1.93 -5.17 0.79
C VAL A 55 1.50 -6.64 0.74
N GLY A 56 0.73 -7.07 1.73
CA GLY A 56 0.30 -8.46 1.88
C GLY A 56 -0.65 -8.91 0.77
N ALA A 57 -0.82 -10.21 0.65
CA ALA A 57 -1.68 -10.81 -0.36
C ALA A 57 -3.11 -10.26 -0.27
N GLY A 58 -3.67 -9.82 -1.39
CA GLY A 58 -5.02 -9.28 -1.45
C GLY A 58 -5.23 -7.98 -0.68
N ALA A 59 -4.17 -7.37 -0.14
CA ALA A 59 -4.28 -6.08 0.54
C ALA A 59 -4.44 -4.95 -0.47
N ILE A 60 -4.98 -3.83 -0.01
CA ILE A 60 -5.25 -2.67 -0.85
C ILE A 60 -4.56 -1.44 -0.26
N VAL A 61 -3.78 -0.75 -1.09
CA VAL A 61 -3.21 0.56 -0.76
C VAL A 61 -3.97 1.59 -1.55
N THR A 62 -4.53 2.58 -0.89
CA THR A 62 -5.34 3.60 -1.55
C THR A 62 -4.52 4.83 -1.91
N LEU A 63 -5.10 5.69 -2.73
CA LEU A 63 -4.44 6.87 -3.30
C LEU A 63 -3.89 7.80 -2.21
N GLY A 64 -2.70 8.33 -2.46
CA GLY A 64 -2.03 9.27 -1.58
C GLY A 64 -1.30 8.65 -0.38
N VAL A 65 -1.35 7.32 -0.25
CA VAL A 65 -0.74 6.63 0.89
C VAL A 65 0.74 6.37 0.65
N THR A 66 1.54 6.55 1.68
CA THR A 66 2.94 6.14 1.73
C THR A 66 3.10 5.01 2.74
N LEU A 67 3.62 3.88 2.28
CA LEU A 67 4.14 2.85 3.17
C LEU A 67 5.58 3.22 3.49
N LYS A 68 5.82 3.72 4.70
CA LYS A 68 7.16 4.13 5.10
C LYS A 68 8.06 2.91 5.30
N SER A 69 9.36 3.17 5.40
CA SER A 69 10.40 2.14 5.40
C SER A 69 10.03 0.92 6.26
N HIS A 70 10.09 -0.26 5.66
CA HIS A 70 9.91 -1.55 6.33
C HIS A 70 8.55 -1.74 7.03
N SER A 71 7.56 -0.92 6.68
CA SER A 71 6.19 -1.13 7.17
C SER A 71 5.55 -2.33 6.48
N VAL A 72 4.56 -2.92 7.12
CA VAL A 72 3.84 -4.09 6.60
C VAL A 72 2.35 -3.83 6.66
N LEU A 73 1.69 -4.07 5.54
CA LEU A 73 0.23 -4.14 5.46
C LEU A 73 -0.15 -5.60 5.32
N THR A 74 -0.85 -6.15 6.30
CA THR A 74 -1.13 -7.59 6.35
C THR A 74 -2.13 -8.03 5.30
N VAL A 75 -2.22 -9.35 5.12
CA VAL A 75 -3.12 -9.98 4.15
C VAL A 75 -4.54 -9.41 4.26
N GLY A 76 -5.13 -9.04 3.12
CA GLY A 76 -6.51 -8.57 3.05
C GLY A 76 -6.81 -7.24 3.72
N SER A 77 -5.80 -6.53 4.19
CA SER A 77 -5.97 -5.24 4.88
C SER A 77 -6.05 -4.08 3.90
N VAL A 78 -6.60 -2.96 4.35
CA VAL A 78 -6.78 -1.77 3.51
C VAL A 78 -6.12 -0.56 4.17
N ALA A 79 -5.08 -0.03 3.53
CA ALA A 79 -4.39 1.16 4.00
C ALA A 79 -5.06 2.41 3.42
N THR A 80 -5.59 3.26 4.29
CA THR A 80 -6.24 4.53 3.93
C THR A 80 -5.44 5.74 4.39
N ARG A 81 -4.33 5.53 5.09
CA ARG A 81 -3.40 6.56 5.54
C ARG A 81 -1.99 5.97 5.56
N ASP A 82 -0.99 6.83 5.73
CA ASP A 82 0.40 6.41 5.75
C ASP A 82 0.67 5.38 6.85
N LEU A 83 1.50 4.41 6.54
CA LEU A 83 2.01 3.44 7.50
C LEU A 83 3.37 3.92 8.00
N GLU A 84 3.52 3.95 9.34
CA GLU A 84 4.77 4.36 9.96
C GLU A 84 5.86 3.30 9.79
N PRO A 85 7.15 3.69 9.85
CA PRO A 85 8.25 2.76 9.61
C PRO A 85 8.24 1.59 10.61
N TYR A 86 8.66 0.43 10.14
CA TYR A 86 8.85 -0.77 10.98
C TYR A 86 7.62 -1.14 11.80
N THR A 87 6.43 -0.85 11.26
CA THR A 87 5.17 -1.10 11.96
C THR A 87 4.28 -2.00 11.11
N ILE A 88 3.63 -2.96 11.75
CA ILE A 88 2.69 -3.88 11.10
C ILE A 88 1.28 -3.37 11.31
N TYR A 89 0.56 -3.21 10.19
CA TYR A 89 -0.82 -2.72 10.17
C TYR A 89 -1.76 -3.82 9.71
N GLN A 90 -2.93 -3.86 10.31
CA GLN A 90 -3.94 -4.87 10.02
C GLN A 90 -5.34 -4.28 10.06
N GLY A 91 -6.21 -4.76 9.18
CA GLY A 91 -7.62 -4.44 9.19
C GLY A 91 -8.06 -3.51 8.07
N ASN A 92 -9.32 -3.09 8.15
CA ASN A 92 -9.94 -2.16 7.21
C ASN A 92 -10.84 -1.17 7.97
N PRO A 93 -10.45 0.08 8.19
CA PRO A 93 -9.14 0.63 7.83
C PRO A 93 -8.02 0.03 8.68
N ALA A 94 -6.86 -0.10 8.08
CA ALA A 94 -5.72 -0.73 8.76
C ALA A 94 -5.24 0.11 9.94
N GLN A 95 -4.97 -0.55 11.05
CA GLN A 95 -4.48 0.06 12.27
C GLN A 95 -3.17 -0.60 12.69
N PRO A 96 -2.26 0.12 13.35
CA PRO A 96 -1.02 -0.47 13.83
C PRO A 96 -1.31 -1.53 14.90
N VAL A 97 -0.70 -2.70 14.76
CA VAL A 97 -0.91 -3.80 15.70
C VAL A 97 0.36 -4.17 16.46
N ARG A 98 1.54 -3.98 15.86
CA ARG A 98 2.81 -4.23 16.54
C ARG A 98 3.98 -3.72 15.71
N GLU A 99 5.14 -3.68 16.35
CA GLU A 99 6.39 -3.35 15.69
C GLU A 99 6.89 -4.54 14.86
N ARG A 100 7.49 -4.25 13.72
CA ARG A 100 8.19 -5.24 12.90
C ARG A 100 9.63 -5.32 13.37
N VAL A 101 9.98 -6.46 13.94
CA VAL A 101 11.35 -6.73 14.36
C VAL A 101 12.01 -7.64 13.34
N LEU A 102 13.07 -7.16 12.71
CA LEU A 102 13.81 -7.94 11.72
C LEU A 102 14.87 -8.77 12.45
N VAL A 103 14.96 -10.04 12.08
CA VAL A 103 15.92 -10.96 12.66
C VAL A 103 16.69 -11.65 11.54
N GLY A 104 17.84 -12.18 11.89
CA GLY A 104 18.69 -12.87 10.95
C GLY A 104 19.78 -11.98 10.37
N THR A 105 20.72 -12.59 9.70
CA THR A 105 21.83 -11.92 9.04
C THR A 105 21.84 -12.26 7.56
N MET A 106 22.27 -11.31 6.79
CA MET A 106 22.42 -11.49 5.35
C MET A 106 23.89 -11.69 5.00
#